data_1d9c24b0d82e1d9e35cd73722f401515
#
_entry.id   1d9c24b0d82e1d9e35cd73722f401515
#
_cell.length_a   1.000
_cell.length_b   1.000
_cell.length_c   1.000
_cell.angle_alpha   90.00
_cell.angle_beta   90.00
_cell.angle_gamma   90.00
#
_symmetry.space_group_name_H-M   'P 1'
#
loop_
_entity.id
_entity.type
_entity.pdbx_description
1 polymer ?
#
loop_
_entity_poly.entity_id
_entity_poly.type
_entity_poly.pdbx_seq_one_letter_code
_entity_poly.pdbx_strand_id
1 'polypeptide(L)'
;MKKKIGVSYTEMNSLNYWNWFTLADLGADLELIELSFLRNNTEDIAVCDGFVLTGGIDVAPSISGGAQEYPHRPESFLPERDAFEKLIYTYAKKEKIPVLGICRGMQYINILEGGKVFDDIGESANALHKKAAEDKVHSVTLEEHSLLHGITGQLQGSVNSAHHQAVRPDHLGENLMVNAYFSDDEGVIIEGLEYKDKSNTGFMIGVQWHPERMKEKENNPFSQKIKEQFIIEVRKYEHH
;
A
#
# COMPACT_ATOMS: atom_id res chain seq x y z
N MET A 1 -22.51 -9.01 -13.48
CA MET A 1 -22.29 -9.05 -12.02
C MET A 1 -21.51 -7.80 -11.65
N LYS A 2 -21.62 -7.31 -10.38
CA LYS A 2 -20.76 -6.24 -9.91
C LYS A 2 -19.34 -6.78 -9.75
N LYS A 3 -18.35 -5.97 -10.12
CA LYS A 3 -16.95 -6.25 -9.81
C LYS A 3 -16.68 -5.95 -8.33
N LYS A 4 -15.72 -6.66 -7.75
CA LYS A 4 -15.48 -6.67 -6.32
C LYS A 4 -14.06 -6.22 -6.01
N ILE A 5 -13.94 -5.25 -5.09
CA ILE A 5 -12.66 -4.82 -4.54
C ILE A 5 -12.53 -5.41 -3.14
N GLY A 6 -11.60 -6.34 -2.97
CA GLY A 6 -11.25 -6.89 -1.66
C GLY A 6 -10.36 -5.91 -0.89
N VAL A 7 -10.83 -5.46 0.27
CA VAL A 7 -10.07 -4.60 1.19
C VAL A 7 -9.61 -5.46 2.35
N SER A 8 -8.29 -5.59 2.55
CA SER A 8 -7.77 -6.40 3.64
C SER A 8 -8.08 -5.77 4.99
N TYR A 9 -8.25 -6.63 6.01
CA TYR A 9 -8.50 -6.22 7.38
C TYR A 9 -7.40 -5.27 7.89
N THR A 10 -7.81 -4.28 8.67
CA THR A 10 -6.91 -3.46 9.49
C THR A 10 -7.50 -3.27 10.88
N GLU A 11 -6.66 -3.36 11.90
CA GLU A 11 -7.01 -3.11 13.30
C GLU A 11 -7.21 -1.62 13.59
N MET A 12 -6.81 -0.74 12.66
CA MET A 12 -6.82 0.71 12.85
C MET A 12 -7.57 1.42 11.73
N ASN A 13 -8.55 2.23 12.09
CA ASN A 13 -9.20 3.19 11.18
C ASN A 13 -9.75 2.58 9.87
N SER A 14 -10.28 1.37 9.91
CA SER A 14 -10.83 0.66 8.75
C SER A 14 -11.83 1.50 7.95
N LEU A 15 -12.67 2.30 8.63
CA LEU A 15 -13.65 3.19 7.99
C LEU A 15 -13.04 4.22 7.03
N ASN A 16 -11.76 4.58 7.17
CA ASN A 16 -11.12 5.50 6.24
C ASN A 16 -11.07 4.92 4.83
N TYR A 17 -10.78 3.62 4.68
CA TYR A 17 -10.76 2.93 3.40
C TYR A 17 -12.13 2.86 2.78
N TRP A 18 -13.17 2.51 3.56
CA TRP A 18 -14.57 2.45 3.12
C TRP A 18 -15.08 3.81 2.67
N ASN A 19 -14.77 4.87 3.43
CA ASN A 19 -15.18 6.24 3.12
C ASN A 19 -14.39 6.86 1.95
N TRP A 20 -13.21 6.32 1.65
CA TRP A 20 -12.39 6.79 0.54
C TRP A 20 -12.99 6.39 -0.81
N PHE A 21 -13.52 5.19 -0.90
CA PHE A 21 -14.31 4.74 -2.06
C PHE A 21 -15.76 5.21 -1.90
N THR A 22 -16.07 6.37 -2.45
CA THR A 22 -17.42 6.95 -2.35
C THR A 22 -18.43 6.18 -3.20
N LEU A 23 -19.73 6.38 -2.95
CA LEU A 23 -20.78 5.81 -3.80
C LEU A 23 -20.67 6.29 -5.26
N ALA A 24 -20.16 7.49 -5.49
CA ALA A 24 -19.92 8.02 -6.83
C ALA A 24 -18.77 7.26 -7.54
N ASP A 25 -17.71 6.92 -6.80
CA ASP A 25 -16.59 6.13 -7.34
C ASP A 25 -17.02 4.72 -7.71
N LEU A 26 -17.78 4.08 -6.83
CA LEU A 26 -18.22 2.68 -6.99
C LEU A 26 -19.32 2.54 -8.05
N GLY A 27 -20.18 3.54 -8.20
CA GLY A 27 -21.31 3.47 -9.13
C GLY A 27 -22.24 2.29 -8.85
N ALA A 28 -22.86 1.77 -9.91
CA ALA A 28 -23.71 0.58 -9.83
C ALA A 28 -22.96 -0.74 -10.09
N ASP A 29 -21.71 -0.65 -10.52
CA ASP A 29 -20.90 -1.74 -11.09
C ASP A 29 -19.79 -2.27 -10.18
N LEU A 30 -19.51 -1.60 -9.06
CA LEU A 30 -18.50 -2.00 -8.09
C LEU A 30 -19.08 -2.18 -6.68
N GLU A 31 -18.45 -3.04 -5.90
CA GLU A 31 -18.69 -3.18 -4.45
C GLU A 31 -17.40 -3.50 -3.70
N LEU A 32 -17.34 -3.13 -2.42
CA LEU A 32 -16.23 -3.44 -1.54
C LEU A 32 -16.55 -4.69 -0.72
N ILE A 33 -15.56 -5.55 -0.55
CA ILE A 33 -15.63 -6.72 0.34
C ILE A 33 -14.49 -6.64 1.35
N GLU A 34 -14.80 -6.78 2.64
CA GLU A 34 -13.77 -6.95 3.66
C GLU A 34 -13.20 -8.37 3.60
N LEU A 35 -11.90 -8.48 3.39
CA LEU A 35 -11.15 -9.72 3.47
C LEU A 35 -10.41 -9.78 4.81
N SER A 36 -10.75 -10.77 5.65
CA SER A 36 -10.30 -10.81 7.03
C SER A 36 -10.04 -12.23 7.53
N PHE A 37 -8.88 -12.45 8.14
CA PHE A 37 -8.58 -13.68 8.86
C PHE A 37 -9.57 -13.94 10.00
N LEU A 38 -10.13 -12.88 10.61
CA LEU A 38 -11.14 -12.99 11.67
C LEU A 38 -12.47 -13.55 11.13
N ARG A 39 -12.80 -13.30 9.86
CA ARG A 39 -13.98 -13.86 9.19
C ARG A 39 -13.68 -15.20 8.53
N ASN A 40 -12.42 -15.55 8.40
CA ASN A 40 -11.95 -16.76 7.71
C ASN A 40 -12.56 -16.90 6.30
N ASN A 41 -12.68 -15.77 5.58
CA ASN A 41 -13.35 -15.72 4.28
C ASN A 41 -12.35 -15.77 3.10
N THR A 42 -11.47 -16.76 3.13
CA THR A 42 -10.47 -16.98 2.07
C THR A 42 -11.09 -17.28 0.70
N GLU A 43 -12.29 -17.85 0.66
CA GLU A 43 -13.05 -18.10 -0.55
C GLU A 43 -13.46 -16.83 -1.30
N ASP A 44 -13.63 -15.73 -0.57
CA ASP A 44 -13.96 -14.44 -1.17
C ASP A 44 -12.79 -13.84 -1.97
N ILE A 45 -11.56 -14.32 -1.76
CA ILE A 45 -10.39 -13.88 -2.55
C ILE A 45 -10.61 -14.20 -4.04
N ALA A 46 -11.14 -15.38 -4.35
CA ALA A 46 -11.30 -15.85 -5.72
C ALA A 46 -12.36 -15.10 -6.54
N VAL A 47 -13.22 -14.32 -5.88
CA VAL A 47 -14.29 -13.56 -6.56
C VAL A 47 -14.01 -12.05 -6.62
N CYS A 48 -12.83 -11.61 -6.15
CA CYS A 48 -12.41 -10.22 -6.21
C CYS A 48 -11.71 -9.90 -7.54
N ASP A 49 -11.97 -8.72 -8.06
CA ASP A 49 -11.41 -8.17 -9.30
C ASP A 49 -10.30 -7.15 -9.02
N GLY A 50 -10.04 -6.83 -7.77
CA GLY A 50 -8.98 -5.96 -7.30
C GLY A 50 -8.77 -6.06 -5.81
N PHE A 51 -7.57 -5.69 -5.31
CA PHE A 51 -7.25 -5.77 -3.89
C PHE A 51 -6.61 -4.50 -3.37
N VAL A 52 -7.02 -4.09 -2.16
CA VAL A 52 -6.34 -3.08 -1.36
C VAL A 52 -5.71 -3.77 -0.15
N LEU A 53 -4.39 -3.79 -0.08
CA LEU A 53 -3.65 -4.17 1.12
C LEU A 53 -3.47 -2.93 1.99
N THR A 54 -4.09 -2.95 3.16
CA THR A 54 -4.24 -1.78 4.02
C THR A 54 -3.01 -1.52 4.90
N GLY A 55 -2.92 -0.32 5.47
CA GLY A 55 -2.01 0.01 6.55
C GLY A 55 -2.35 -0.72 7.85
N GLY A 56 -1.60 -0.44 8.90
CA GLY A 56 -1.79 -1.04 10.23
C GLY A 56 -0.48 -1.26 10.97
N ILE A 57 -0.47 -2.13 11.96
CA ILE A 57 0.72 -2.47 12.75
C ILE A 57 1.77 -3.19 11.89
N ASP A 58 3.02 -3.16 12.33
CA ASP A 58 4.16 -3.74 11.64
C ASP A 58 3.98 -5.22 11.30
N VAL A 59 4.59 -5.65 10.20
CA VAL A 59 4.70 -7.07 9.85
C VAL A 59 5.57 -7.79 10.88
N ALA A 60 5.16 -8.99 11.30
CA ALA A 60 5.88 -9.74 12.30
C ALA A 60 7.36 -9.99 11.89
N PRO A 61 8.34 -9.79 12.81
CA PRO A 61 9.77 -9.99 12.51
C PRO A 61 10.11 -11.37 11.96
N SER A 62 9.34 -12.39 12.36
CA SER A 62 9.47 -13.75 11.82
C SER A 62 9.19 -13.85 10.31
N ILE A 63 8.51 -12.85 9.75
CA ILE A 63 8.13 -12.78 8.33
C ILE A 63 8.96 -11.72 7.60
N SER A 64 9.14 -10.54 8.21
CA SER A 64 9.95 -9.46 7.63
C SER A 64 11.45 -9.73 7.64
N GLY A 65 11.91 -10.67 8.48
CA GLY A 65 13.34 -10.91 8.75
C GLY A 65 14.00 -9.78 9.54
N GLY A 66 13.21 -8.90 10.17
CA GLY A 66 13.66 -7.80 11.01
C GLY A 66 14.11 -8.22 12.41
N ALA A 67 14.55 -7.24 13.21
CA ALA A 67 14.93 -7.43 14.59
C ALA A 67 13.73 -7.77 15.48
N GLN A 68 13.94 -8.57 16.52
CA GLN A 68 12.87 -8.87 17.49
C GLN A 68 12.57 -7.66 18.38
N GLU A 69 13.57 -6.84 18.65
CA GLU A 69 13.46 -5.62 19.45
C GLU A 69 14.00 -4.43 18.63
N TYR A 70 13.18 -3.39 18.52
CA TYR A 70 13.51 -2.15 17.83
C TYR A 70 12.69 -0.98 18.39
N PRO A 71 13.11 0.28 18.18
CA PRO A 71 12.34 1.45 18.61
C PRO A 71 10.94 1.45 18.01
N HIS A 72 9.96 1.87 18.82
CA HIS A 72 8.55 1.97 18.43
C HIS A 72 7.87 0.67 18.00
N ARG A 73 8.48 -0.47 18.24
CA ARG A 73 7.91 -1.79 18.03
C ARG A 73 6.51 -1.88 18.65
N PRO A 74 5.50 -2.47 17.96
CA PRO A 74 4.18 -2.69 18.54
C PRO A 74 4.26 -3.70 19.70
N GLU A 75 3.33 -3.59 20.65
CA GLU A 75 3.23 -4.55 21.78
C GLU A 75 2.95 -5.98 21.29
N SER A 76 2.21 -6.10 20.21
CA SER A 76 1.88 -7.40 19.58
C SER A 76 1.86 -7.27 18.06
N PHE A 77 2.10 -8.40 17.39
CA PHE A 77 1.98 -8.56 15.95
C PHE A 77 0.75 -9.41 15.60
N LEU A 78 0.33 -9.41 14.36
CA LEU A 78 -0.79 -10.20 13.84
C LEU A 78 -0.32 -11.16 12.72
N PRO A 79 0.41 -12.23 13.06
CA PRO A 79 0.92 -13.17 12.05
C PRO A 79 -0.19 -13.87 11.25
N GLU A 80 -1.41 -13.99 11.81
CA GLU A 80 -2.58 -14.49 11.09
C GLU A 80 -3.02 -13.52 9.98
N ARG A 81 -2.93 -12.21 10.23
CA ARG A 81 -3.14 -11.18 9.22
C ARG A 81 -2.08 -11.26 8.14
N ASP A 82 -0.82 -11.39 8.53
CA ASP A 82 0.30 -11.52 7.59
C ASP A 82 0.09 -12.74 6.68
N ALA A 83 -0.27 -13.89 7.24
CA ALA A 83 -0.54 -15.10 6.49
C ALA A 83 -1.73 -14.94 5.53
N PHE A 84 -2.80 -14.30 5.97
CA PHE A 84 -3.99 -14.06 5.16
C PHE A 84 -3.70 -13.10 4.00
N GLU A 85 -3.02 -11.98 4.24
CA GLU A 85 -2.63 -11.04 3.19
C GLU A 85 -1.62 -11.64 2.19
N LYS A 86 -0.77 -12.57 2.63
CA LYS A 86 0.08 -13.36 1.72
C LYS A 86 -0.75 -14.18 0.74
N LEU A 87 -1.85 -14.79 1.18
CA LEU A 87 -2.76 -15.52 0.29
C LEU A 87 -3.38 -14.57 -0.75
N ILE A 88 -3.87 -13.40 -0.31
CA ILE A 88 -4.42 -12.37 -1.21
C ILE A 88 -3.39 -11.98 -2.27
N TYR A 89 -2.19 -11.58 -1.84
CA TYR A 89 -1.16 -11.12 -2.77
C TYR A 89 -0.67 -12.21 -3.72
N THR A 90 -0.47 -13.42 -3.22
CA THR A 90 -0.04 -14.56 -4.05
C THR A 90 -1.07 -14.87 -5.12
N TYR A 91 -2.35 -14.87 -4.78
CA TYR A 91 -3.44 -15.05 -5.72
C TYR A 91 -3.51 -13.90 -6.74
N ALA A 92 -3.48 -12.66 -6.26
CA ALA A 92 -3.50 -11.48 -7.12
C ALA A 92 -2.37 -11.48 -8.14
N LYS A 93 -1.14 -11.80 -7.71
CA LYS A 93 0.03 -11.87 -8.59
C LYS A 93 -0.11 -12.95 -9.65
N LYS A 94 -0.58 -14.15 -9.26
CA LYS A 94 -0.80 -15.28 -10.18
C LYS A 94 -1.82 -14.96 -11.24
N GLU A 95 -2.95 -14.41 -10.84
CA GLU A 95 -4.09 -14.11 -11.72
C GLU A 95 -3.99 -12.70 -12.35
N LYS A 96 -2.94 -11.94 -12.07
CA LYS A 96 -2.69 -10.57 -12.57
C LYS A 96 -3.79 -9.58 -12.18
N ILE A 97 -4.41 -9.78 -11.03
CA ILE A 97 -5.44 -8.90 -10.48
C ILE A 97 -4.80 -7.59 -9.99
N PRO A 98 -5.42 -6.43 -10.23
CA PRO A 98 -4.93 -5.15 -9.74
C PRO A 98 -4.76 -5.11 -8.22
N VAL A 99 -3.62 -4.57 -7.75
CA VAL A 99 -3.29 -4.42 -6.33
C VAL A 99 -2.89 -2.99 -6.01
N LEU A 100 -3.44 -2.47 -4.92
CA LEU A 100 -3.04 -1.22 -4.28
C LEU A 100 -2.53 -1.53 -2.87
N GLY A 101 -1.24 -1.29 -2.60
CA GLY A 101 -0.63 -1.43 -1.28
C GLY A 101 -0.51 -0.07 -0.59
N ILE A 102 -1.02 0.08 0.64
CA ILE A 102 -1.01 1.33 1.39
C ILE A 102 -0.21 1.15 2.68
N CYS A 103 0.82 1.99 2.90
CA CYS A 103 1.68 2.02 4.07
C CYS A 103 2.26 0.62 4.37
N ARG A 104 1.78 -0.07 5.41
CA ARG A 104 2.15 -1.46 5.71
C ARG A 104 1.90 -2.38 4.50
N GLY A 105 0.83 -2.19 3.74
CA GLY A 105 0.53 -2.98 2.54
C GLY A 105 1.62 -2.86 1.47
N MET A 106 2.18 -1.67 1.25
CA MET A 106 3.34 -1.46 0.38
C MET A 106 4.59 -2.19 0.92
N GLN A 107 4.86 -2.05 2.22
CA GLN A 107 6.00 -2.72 2.88
C GLN A 107 5.87 -4.24 2.79
N TYR A 108 4.67 -4.77 2.97
CA TYR A 108 4.42 -6.20 2.88
C TYR A 108 4.59 -6.73 1.45
N ILE A 109 4.14 -6.00 0.44
CA ILE A 109 4.43 -6.33 -0.97
C ILE A 109 5.95 -6.41 -1.19
N ASN A 110 6.70 -5.45 -0.68
CA ASN A 110 8.16 -5.48 -0.78
C ASN A 110 8.77 -6.74 -0.17
N ILE A 111 8.32 -7.14 1.02
CA ILE A 111 8.76 -8.38 1.68
C ILE A 111 8.40 -9.61 0.84
N LEU A 112 7.19 -9.68 0.30
CA LEU A 112 6.73 -10.81 -0.52
C LEU A 112 7.45 -10.92 -1.87
N GLU A 113 8.05 -9.82 -2.34
CA GLU A 113 8.93 -9.77 -3.52
C GLU A 113 10.43 -9.98 -3.17
N GLY A 114 10.73 -10.43 -1.95
CA GLY A 114 12.09 -10.76 -1.51
C GLY A 114 12.89 -9.58 -0.94
N GLY A 115 12.25 -8.43 -0.78
CA GLY A 115 12.84 -7.27 -0.13
C GLY A 115 12.77 -7.34 1.40
N LYS A 116 13.19 -6.25 2.06
CA LYS A 116 13.17 -6.10 3.52
C LYS A 116 12.58 -4.74 3.90
N VAL A 117 12.19 -4.63 5.15
CA VAL A 117 11.77 -3.39 5.78
C VAL A 117 12.82 -2.99 6.80
N PHE A 118 13.15 -1.72 6.84
CA PHE A 118 14.00 -1.14 7.87
C PHE A 118 13.15 -0.91 9.11
N ASP A 119 13.49 -1.56 10.21
CA ASP A 119 12.64 -1.68 11.40
C ASP A 119 12.31 -0.34 12.07
N ASP A 120 13.21 0.65 12.01
CA ASP A 120 12.96 2.01 12.48
C ASP A 120 13.85 3.01 11.75
N ILE A 121 13.26 4.08 11.21
CA ILE A 121 13.98 5.08 10.39
C ILE A 121 14.83 6.05 11.21
N GLY A 122 14.84 5.92 12.53
CA GLY A 122 15.63 6.76 13.43
C GLY A 122 14.92 8.05 13.86
N GLU A 123 15.45 8.69 14.89
CA GLU A 123 14.79 9.82 15.56
C GLU A 123 14.53 11.02 14.63
N SER A 124 15.52 11.39 13.82
CA SER A 124 15.41 12.52 12.90
C SER A 124 14.35 12.30 11.84
N ALA A 125 14.39 11.16 11.13
CA ALA A 125 13.38 10.83 10.14
C ALA A 125 12.00 10.60 10.76
N ASN A 126 11.91 10.01 11.95
CA ASN A 126 10.66 9.86 12.70
C ASN A 126 10.00 11.20 13.04
N ALA A 127 10.77 12.27 13.22
CA ALA A 127 10.21 13.59 13.44
C ALA A 127 9.40 14.11 12.24
N LEU A 128 9.71 13.64 11.03
CA LEU A 128 9.05 14.00 9.77
C LEU A 128 7.99 12.96 9.33
N HIS A 129 8.17 11.70 9.67
CA HIS A 129 7.37 10.60 9.11
C HIS A 129 6.42 9.95 10.12
N LYS A 130 6.85 9.80 11.37
CA LYS A 130 6.06 9.09 12.38
C LYS A 130 4.93 9.96 12.90
N LYS A 131 3.72 9.42 12.86
CA LYS A 131 2.53 10.05 13.43
C LYS A 131 2.73 10.41 14.91
N ALA A 132 2.29 11.62 15.27
CA ALA A 132 2.11 12.06 16.65
C ALA A 132 0.60 12.13 16.97
N ALA A 133 0.08 13.28 17.37
CA ALA A 133 -1.37 13.49 17.50
C ALA A 133 -2.09 13.42 16.15
N GLU A 134 -1.46 13.98 15.10
CA GLU A 134 -1.92 13.94 13.71
C GLU A 134 -0.85 13.30 12.82
N ASP A 135 -1.24 12.91 11.60
CA ASP A 135 -0.30 12.51 10.56
C ASP A 135 0.66 13.66 10.28
N LYS A 136 1.91 13.34 10.02
CA LYS A 136 2.90 14.30 9.50
C LYS A 136 2.59 14.61 8.04
N VAL A 137 3.26 15.60 7.50
CA VAL A 137 3.18 15.97 6.08
C VAL A 137 4.59 16.26 5.58
N HIS A 138 4.96 15.64 4.48
CA HIS A 138 6.24 15.91 3.81
C HIS A 138 6.07 15.90 2.29
N SER A 139 7.09 16.33 1.56
CA SER A 139 7.13 16.23 0.11
C SER A 139 7.66 14.87 -0.32
N VAL A 140 7.15 14.38 -1.45
CA VAL A 140 7.71 13.23 -2.18
C VAL A 140 8.13 13.65 -3.57
N THR A 141 9.18 13.00 -4.08
CA THR A 141 9.61 13.10 -5.48
C THR A 141 9.24 11.81 -6.19
N LEU A 142 8.69 11.93 -7.40
CA LEU A 142 8.32 10.79 -8.23
C LEU A 142 9.39 10.54 -9.28
N GLU A 143 9.64 9.26 -9.55
CA GLU A 143 10.50 8.84 -10.66
C GLU A 143 9.83 9.19 -11.98
N GLU A 144 10.56 9.88 -12.85
CA GLU A 144 10.10 10.23 -14.18
C GLU A 144 9.81 8.96 -15.01
N HIS A 145 8.71 8.97 -15.73
CA HIS A 145 8.20 7.82 -16.50
C HIS A 145 7.70 6.63 -15.66
N SER A 146 7.64 6.76 -14.35
CA SER A 146 6.97 5.77 -13.50
C SER A 146 5.46 5.76 -13.75
N LEU A 147 4.81 4.66 -13.37
CA LEU A 147 3.36 4.55 -13.44
C LEU A 147 2.68 5.64 -12.59
N LEU A 148 3.22 5.89 -11.38
CA LEU A 148 2.69 6.90 -10.47
C LEU A 148 2.83 8.33 -11.03
N HIS A 149 3.96 8.65 -11.70
CA HIS A 149 4.11 9.91 -12.42
C HIS A 149 3.07 10.06 -13.54
N GLY A 150 2.86 8.99 -14.33
CA GLY A 150 1.83 8.97 -15.37
C GLY A 150 0.41 9.21 -14.85
N ILE A 151 0.09 8.67 -13.68
CA ILE A 151 -1.22 8.81 -13.02
C ILE A 151 -1.41 10.21 -12.46
N THR A 152 -0.45 10.71 -11.69
CA THR A 152 -0.58 12.00 -10.99
C THR A 152 -0.37 13.20 -11.92
N GLY A 153 0.48 13.04 -12.93
CA GLY A 153 0.97 14.11 -13.79
C GLY A 153 1.89 15.09 -13.06
N GLN A 154 2.48 14.66 -11.93
CA GLN A 154 3.33 15.49 -11.07
C GLN A 154 4.67 14.78 -10.84
N LEU A 155 5.77 15.54 -10.76
CA LEU A 155 7.08 15.02 -10.36
C LEU A 155 7.34 15.18 -8.85
N GLN A 156 6.57 16.02 -8.19
CA GLN A 156 6.64 16.26 -6.76
C GLN A 156 5.27 16.54 -6.19
N GLY A 157 5.07 16.21 -4.92
CA GLY A 157 3.84 16.51 -4.22
C GLY A 157 3.97 16.40 -2.71
N SER A 158 2.94 16.84 -2.01
CA SER A 158 2.85 16.75 -0.55
C SER A 158 1.91 15.62 -0.17
N VAL A 159 2.35 14.76 0.74
CA VAL A 159 1.62 13.60 1.22
C VAL A 159 1.60 13.56 2.76
N ASN A 160 0.63 12.85 3.33
CA ASN A 160 0.62 12.59 4.77
C ASN A 160 1.53 11.41 5.11
N SER A 161 1.98 11.34 6.36
CA SER A 161 2.89 10.30 6.82
C SER A 161 2.57 9.86 8.25
N ALA A 162 2.67 8.56 8.50
CA ALA A 162 2.33 7.96 9.80
C ALA A 162 3.14 6.69 10.10
N HIS A 163 4.32 6.55 9.53
CA HIS A 163 5.15 5.36 9.64
C HIS A 163 6.48 5.64 10.34
N HIS A 164 7.06 4.64 10.98
CA HIS A 164 8.40 4.62 11.55
C HIS A 164 9.28 3.56 10.90
N GLN A 165 8.69 2.68 10.12
CA GLN A 165 9.38 1.71 9.27
C GLN A 165 9.41 2.20 7.83
N ALA A 166 10.41 1.76 7.05
CA ALA A 166 10.50 2.11 5.63
C ALA A 166 11.18 1.03 4.79
N VAL A 167 10.97 1.08 3.49
CA VAL A 167 11.82 0.41 2.52
C VAL A 167 12.94 1.36 2.11
N ARG A 168 14.16 0.87 2.05
CA ARG A 168 15.35 1.59 1.54
C ARG A 168 15.81 0.99 0.21
N PRO A 169 16.59 1.71 -0.60
CA PRO A 169 17.01 1.23 -1.92
C PRO A 169 17.70 -0.13 -1.92
N ASP A 170 18.53 -0.42 -0.89
CA ASP A 170 19.24 -1.69 -0.70
C ASP A 170 18.36 -2.82 -0.16
N HIS A 171 17.11 -2.51 0.18
CA HIS A 171 16.11 -3.45 0.70
C HIS A 171 14.93 -3.69 -0.28
N LEU A 172 15.04 -3.19 -1.50
CA LEU A 172 13.99 -3.30 -2.51
C LEU A 172 13.87 -4.74 -3.04
N GLY A 173 12.63 -5.23 -3.15
CA GLY A 173 12.32 -6.53 -3.75
C GLY A 173 12.73 -6.62 -5.21
N GLU A 174 13.19 -7.80 -5.64
CA GLU A 174 13.86 -8.00 -6.95
C GLU A 174 12.99 -7.60 -8.15
N ASN A 175 11.68 -7.81 -8.07
CA ASN A 175 10.73 -7.51 -9.15
C ASN A 175 10.12 -6.10 -9.08
N LEU A 176 10.54 -5.30 -8.11
CA LEU A 176 10.01 -3.98 -7.86
C LEU A 176 10.96 -2.86 -8.31
N MET A 177 10.38 -1.74 -8.70
CA MET A 177 11.08 -0.48 -8.91
C MET A 177 10.45 0.62 -8.06
N VAL A 178 11.26 1.61 -7.71
CA VAL A 178 10.81 2.82 -7.02
C VAL A 178 10.00 3.67 -7.98
N ASN A 179 8.87 4.21 -7.51
CA ASN A 179 8.09 5.18 -8.25
C ASN A 179 7.94 6.51 -7.49
N ALA A 180 8.21 6.51 -6.17
CA ALA A 180 8.25 7.71 -5.35
C ALA A 180 9.26 7.54 -4.21
N TYR A 181 9.88 8.63 -3.80
CA TYR A 181 10.83 8.65 -2.69
C TYR A 181 10.87 9.99 -1.95
N PHE A 182 11.29 9.95 -0.70
CA PHE A 182 11.76 11.08 0.09
C PHE A 182 13.29 10.98 0.22
N SER A 183 14.00 12.11 0.22
CA SER A 183 15.44 12.13 0.44
C SER A 183 15.85 13.36 1.27
N ASP A 184 16.78 13.14 2.19
CA ASP A 184 17.46 14.15 2.98
C ASP A 184 18.93 13.78 3.17
N ASP A 185 19.62 14.47 4.10
CA ASP A 185 21.04 14.22 4.40
C ASP A 185 21.29 12.85 5.06
N GLU A 186 20.27 12.18 5.59
CA GLU A 186 20.35 10.85 6.22
C GLU A 186 20.11 9.71 5.20
N GLY A 187 19.63 10.04 4.00
CA GLY A 187 19.48 9.08 2.91
C GLY A 187 18.14 9.12 2.19
N VAL A 188 17.81 7.99 1.58
CA VAL A 188 16.59 7.82 0.78
C VAL A 188 15.62 6.88 1.47
N ILE A 189 14.38 7.32 1.58
CA ILE A 189 13.23 6.52 2.00
C ILE A 189 12.35 6.31 0.78
N ILE A 190 12.05 5.04 0.46
CA ILE A 190 11.14 4.71 -0.63
C ILE A 190 9.71 4.97 -0.17
N GLU A 191 9.03 5.82 -0.91
CA GLU A 191 7.66 6.24 -0.65
C GLU A 191 6.65 5.61 -1.62
N GLY A 192 7.15 4.93 -2.66
CA GLY A 192 6.26 4.23 -3.56
C GLY A 192 6.97 3.19 -4.42
N LEU A 193 6.21 2.15 -4.80
CA LEU A 193 6.68 0.97 -5.53
C LEU A 193 5.75 0.61 -6.68
N GLU A 194 6.31 0.00 -7.72
CA GLU A 194 5.58 -0.65 -8.80
C GLU A 194 6.36 -1.83 -9.37
N TYR A 195 5.77 -2.67 -10.19
CA TYR A 195 6.49 -3.74 -10.87
C TYR A 195 7.45 -3.19 -11.94
N LYS A 196 8.65 -3.78 -12.04
CA LYS A 196 9.62 -3.52 -13.13
C LYS A 196 9.07 -3.96 -14.48
N ASP A 197 8.59 -5.20 -14.55
CA ASP A 197 8.00 -5.76 -15.77
C ASP A 197 6.48 -5.62 -15.74
N LYS A 198 5.99 -4.62 -16.46
CA LYS A 198 4.56 -4.32 -16.60
C LYS A 198 3.88 -5.13 -17.71
N SER A 199 4.66 -5.80 -18.55
CA SER A 199 4.13 -6.55 -19.70
C SER A 199 3.55 -7.90 -19.28
N ASN A 200 4.05 -8.46 -18.21
CA ASN A 200 3.73 -9.81 -17.75
C ASN A 200 3.12 -9.89 -16.35
N THR A 201 2.87 -8.74 -15.74
CA THR A 201 2.26 -8.61 -14.41
C THR A 201 0.92 -7.87 -14.48
N GLY A 202 0.13 -7.96 -13.42
CA GLY A 202 -1.04 -7.10 -13.22
C GLY A 202 -0.63 -5.67 -12.83
N PHE A 203 -1.63 -4.78 -12.76
CA PHE A 203 -1.42 -3.45 -12.20
C PHE A 203 -1.07 -3.56 -10.71
N MET A 204 0.00 -2.94 -10.28
CA MET A 204 0.35 -2.81 -8.87
C MET A 204 0.99 -1.46 -8.58
N ILE A 205 0.45 -0.76 -7.60
CA ILE A 205 1.06 0.42 -6.98
C ILE A 205 1.09 0.21 -5.48
N GLY A 206 2.26 0.42 -4.88
CA GLY A 206 2.43 0.60 -3.45
C GLY A 206 2.74 2.05 -3.13
N VAL A 207 2.12 2.61 -2.10
CA VAL A 207 2.42 3.94 -1.55
C VAL A 207 2.62 3.87 -0.06
N GLN A 208 3.61 4.60 0.47
CA GLN A 208 3.94 4.60 1.91
C GLN A 208 3.00 5.51 2.70
N TRP A 209 2.51 6.57 2.08
CA TRP A 209 1.51 7.46 2.68
C TRP A 209 0.12 6.84 2.73
N HIS A 210 -0.83 7.58 3.29
CA HIS A 210 -2.21 7.16 3.47
C HIS A 210 -3.16 8.01 2.61
N PRO A 211 -3.34 7.67 1.31
CA PRO A 211 -4.21 8.44 0.42
C PRO A 211 -5.67 8.49 0.91
N GLU A 212 -6.12 7.45 1.63
CA GLU A 212 -7.48 7.30 2.12
C GLU A 212 -7.85 8.31 3.23
N ARG A 213 -6.85 8.97 3.86
CA ARG A 213 -7.08 9.93 4.94
C ARG A 213 -6.30 11.24 4.80
N MET A 214 -5.78 11.54 3.60
CA MET A 214 -5.17 12.84 3.33
C MET A 214 -6.19 13.97 3.53
N LYS A 215 -5.72 15.12 4.02
CA LYS A 215 -6.51 16.35 3.95
C LYS A 215 -6.77 16.69 2.48
N GLU A 216 -7.97 17.12 2.14
CA GLU A 216 -8.39 17.44 0.75
C GLU A 216 -8.18 16.27 -0.25
N LYS A 217 -8.31 15.03 0.21
CA LYS A 217 -8.07 13.81 -0.58
C LYS A 217 -8.84 13.77 -1.90
N GLU A 218 -10.00 14.42 -1.98
CA GLU A 218 -10.84 14.50 -3.17
C GLU A 218 -10.24 15.40 -4.27
N ASN A 219 -9.34 16.32 -3.90
CA ASN A 219 -8.70 17.27 -4.81
C ASN A 219 -7.19 17.02 -4.97
N ASN A 220 -6.62 16.14 -4.14
CA ASN A 220 -5.19 15.85 -4.17
C ASN A 220 -4.89 14.73 -5.17
N PRO A 221 -4.04 14.95 -6.20
CA PRO A 221 -3.72 13.91 -7.19
C PRO A 221 -3.05 12.68 -6.59
N PHE A 222 -2.34 12.80 -5.45
CA PHE A 222 -1.71 11.71 -4.70
C PHE A 222 -2.72 10.86 -3.88
N SER A 223 -3.98 11.21 -3.92
CA SER A 223 -5.10 10.42 -3.39
C SER A 223 -6.10 10.11 -4.50
N GLN A 224 -6.75 11.13 -5.06
CA GLN A 224 -7.89 10.96 -5.96
C GLN A 224 -7.49 10.24 -7.25
N LYS A 225 -6.40 10.65 -7.92
CA LYS A 225 -6.00 10.02 -9.18
C LYS A 225 -5.49 8.59 -9.01
N ILE A 226 -4.85 8.29 -7.88
CA ILE A 226 -4.44 6.91 -7.55
C ILE A 226 -5.68 6.01 -7.42
N LYS A 227 -6.68 6.46 -6.66
CA LYS A 227 -7.95 5.76 -6.51
C LYS A 227 -8.65 5.55 -7.85
N GLU A 228 -8.78 6.62 -8.63
CA GLU A 228 -9.43 6.58 -9.96
C GLU A 228 -8.73 5.57 -10.89
N GLN A 229 -7.40 5.62 -10.96
CA GLN A 229 -6.65 4.68 -11.80
C GLN A 229 -6.81 3.24 -11.32
N PHE A 230 -6.74 2.99 -10.02
CA PHE A 230 -6.98 1.66 -9.47
C PHE A 230 -8.36 1.13 -9.84
N ILE A 231 -9.41 1.94 -9.70
CA ILE A 231 -10.77 1.60 -10.09
C ILE A 231 -10.87 1.30 -11.60
N ILE A 232 -10.19 2.08 -12.43
CA ILE A 232 -10.13 1.83 -13.90
C ILE A 232 -9.52 0.45 -14.17
N GLU A 233 -8.43 0.10 -13.51
CA GLU A 233 -7.78 -1.19 -13.70
C GLU A 233 -8.65 -2.35 -13.18
N VAL A 234 -9.34 -2.20 -12.06
CA VAL A 234 -10.32 -3.17 -11.57
C VAL A 234 -11.46 -3.40 -12.59
N ARG A 235 -11.96 -2.31 -13.19
CA ARG A 235 -13.02 -2.41 -14.22
C ARG A 235 -12.56 -3.12 -15.48
N LYS A 236 -11.29 -2.98 -15.87
CA LYS A 236 -10.70 -3.65 -17.03
C LYS A 236 -10.36 -5.12 -16.81
N TYR A 237 -10.13 -5.50 -15.56
CA TYR A 237 -9.74 -6.85 -15.24
C TYR A 237 -10.85 -7.85 -15.59
N GLU A 238 -10.48 -8.98 -16.20
CA GLU A 238 -11.38 -10.09 -16.49
C GLU A 238 -10.76 -11.38 -15.97
N HIS A 239 -11.56 -12.21 -15.31
CA HIS A 239 -11.13 -13.53 -14.86
C HIS A 239 -10.87 -14.43 -16.07
N HIS A 240 -9.75 -15.11 -16.08
CA HIS A 240 -9.31 -16.01 -17.16
C HIS A 240 -9.67 -17.46 -16.87
#